data_cf42abf950df919a1a56d0dd3ce692a0
#
_entry.id   cf42abf950df919a1a56d0dd3ce692a0
#
_cell.length_a   1.000
_cell.length_b   1.000
_cell.length_c   1.000
_cell.angle_alpha   90.00
_cell.angle_beta   90.00
_cell.angle_gamma   90.00
#
_symmetry.space_group_name_H-M   'P 1'
#
loop_
_entity.id
_entity.type
_entity.pdbx_description
1 polymer ?
#
loop_
_entity_poly.entity_id
_entity_poly.type
_entity_poly.pdbx_seq_one_letter_code
_entity_poly.pdbx_strand_id
1 'polypeptide(L)'
;MSSATPTADLAFAANDVAGELMRWLAYLGAERRMSAKTVDAYERDVRQFLAFLWDHLDGRVTLAALSRLKPLDVRAFMAARRAGGTSSRSLMRMLAGVRSFTRFLERNGKAKVGALSAVRTPKLAKPLPKPLAIPAAKRITDTDVRAGEAREPWILARDAAVLALLYGSGLRISEALALKRDDIPAPGRGDVITVTGKGNKARMVPVLAQVARLAAEYVALCPYDLPAEGPLFVGARGGPLSPRVVQLAMARLRGALGLPETATPHSLRHSFATHLLARGGDLRAIQELLGHASLSTTQLYTAVDTERLLEVYRNTHPRA
;
A
#
# COMPACT_ATOMS: atom_id res chain seq x y z
N MET A 1 -23.56 -9.26 0.51
CA MET A 1 -24.05 -9.25 1.89
C MET A 1 -22.83 -9.15 2.79
N SER A 2 -22.59 -7.95 3.35
CA SER A 2 -21.44 -7.66 4.18
C SER A 2 -21.69 -8.22 5.57
N SER A 3 -20.91 -9.22 5.99
CA SER A 3 -20.91 -9.74 7.36
C SER A 3 -20.39 -8.65 8.28
N ALA A 4 -21.29 -8.01 9.01
CA ALA A 4 -20.93 -7.23 10.19
C ALA A 4 -20.18 -8.17 11.14
N THR A 5 -18.89 -7.94 11.31
CA THR A 5 -18.09 -8.59 12.35
C THR A 5 -18.73 -8.24 13.70
N PRO A 6 -19.04 -9.23 14.55
CA PRO A 6 -19.70 -8.97 15.82
C PRO A 6 -18.84 -8.05 16.67
N THR A 7 -19.49 -7.27 17.50
CA THR A 7 -18.93 -6.49 18.62
C THR A 7 -18.14 -7.40 19.58
N ALA A 8 -17.08 -8.02 19.05
CA ALA A 8 -16.17 -8.85 19.81
C ALA A 8 -15.49 -7.96 20.84
N ASP A 9 -15.97 -8.08 22.05
CA ASP A 9 -15.33 -7.86 23.32
C ASP A 9 -14.45 -6.61 23.43
N LEU A 10 -15.13 -5.45 23.60
CA LEU A 10 -14.51 -4.24 24.11
C LEU A 10 -14.51 -4.29 25.67
N ALA A 11 -14.15 -5.42 26.26
CA ALA A 11 -14.13 -5.61 27.70
C ALA A 11 -13.34 -4.52 28.43
N PHE A 12 -12.32 -3.96 27.76
CA PHE A 12 -11.47 -2.89 28.25
C PHE A 12 -12.09 -1.49 28.17
N ALA A 13 -13.20 -1.29 27.46
CA ALA A 13 -13.89 0.00 27.33
C ALA A 13 -15.26 -0.04 28.00
N ALA A 14 -15.63 1.05 28.66
CA ALA A 14 -16.99 1.24 29.13
C ALA A 14 -17.92 1.56 27.95
N ASN A 15 -19.23 1.40 28.15
CA ASN A 15 -20.23 1.56 27.08
C ASN A 15 -20.20 2.97 26.43
N ASP A 16 -19.86 4.00 27.18
CA ASP A 16 -19.72 5.37 26.69
C ASP A 16 -18.58 5.50 25.66
N VAL A 17 -17.41 4.91 25.95
CA VAL A 17 -16.26 4.87 25.01
C VAL A 17 -16.53 3.94 23.83
N ALA A 18 -17.13 2.78 24.09
CA ALA A 18 -17.44 1.81 23.03
C ALA A 18 -18.41 2.41 22.01
N GLY A 19 -19.47 3.08 22.46
CA GLY A 19 -20.41 3.78 21.59
C GLY A 19 -19.76 4.89 20.75
N GLU A 20 -18.89 5.70 21.33
CA GLU A 20 -18.18 6.74 20.58
C GLU A 20 -17.13 6.18 19.62
N LEU A 21 -16.49 5.05 19.94
CA LEU A 21 -15.59 4.36 19.01
C LEU A 21 -16.34 3.93 17.74
N MET A 22 -17.52 3.33 17.89
CA MET A 22 -18.35 2.92 16.74
C MET A 22 -18.80 4.12 15.89
N ARG A 23 -19.21 5.23 16.54
CA ARG A 23 -19.56 6.47 15.83
C ARG A 23 -18.39 7.07 15.08
N TRP A 24 -17.20 7.05 15.68
CA TRP A 24 -15.97 7.51 15.02
C TRP A 24 -15.60 6.66 13.82
N LEU A 25 -15.71 5.33 13.88
CA LEU A 25 -15.45 4.45 12.75
C LEU A 25 -16.42 4.71 11.59
N ALA A 26 -17.72 4.87 11.90
CA ALA A 26 -18.72 5.26 10.91
C ALA A 26 -18.41 6.62 10.27
N TYR A 27 -18.03 7.63 11.07
CA TYR A 27 -17.58 8.93 10.59
C TYR A 27 -16.37 8.83 9.65
N LEU A 28 -15.35 8.01 9.98
CA LEU A 28 -14.19 7.82 9.13
C LEU A 28 -14.55 7.21 7.78
N GLY A 29 -15.47 6.23 7.76
CA GLY A 29 -15.91 5.56 6.55
C GLY A 29 -16.83 6.42 5.70
N ALA A 30 -17.91 6.93 6.28
CA ALA A 30 -18.98 7.62 5.56
C ALA A 30 -18.62 9.07 5.21
N GLU A 31 -18.23 9.88 6.22
CA GLU A 31 -17.99 11.31 6.00
C GLU A 31 -16.58 11.62 5.50
N ARG A 32 -15.55 10.99 6.11
CA ARG A 32 -14.16 11.19 5.69
C ARG A 32 -13.76 10.35 4.49
N ARG A 33 -14.61 9.43 4.04
CA ARG A 33 -14.40 8.54 2.90
C ARG A 33 -13.02 7.87 2.92
N MET A 34 -12.58 7.47 4.10
CA MET A 34 -11.32 6.76 4.26
C MET A 34 -11.43 5.33 3.72
N SER A 35 -10.34 4.79 3.19
CA SER A 35 -10.35 3.40 2.73
C SER A 35 -10.59 2.43 3.90
N ALA A 36 -11.30 1.32 3.65
CA ALA A 36 -11.56 0.28 4.65
C ALA A 36 -10.28 -0.13 5.39
N LYS A 37 -9.18 -0.37 4.67
CA LYS A 37 -7.87 -0.70 5.25
C LYS A 37 -7.34 0.36 6.21
N THR A 38 -7.65 1.64 5.98
CA THR A 38 -7.24 2.73 6.89
C THR A 38 -8.12 2.74 8.13
N VAL A 39 -9.42 2.53 7.97
CA VAL A 39 -10.38 2.43 9.09
C VAL A 39 -10.00 1.26 9.98
N ASP A 40 -9.78 0.07 9.42
CA ASP A 40 -9.35 -1.14 10.15
C ASP A 40 -8.03 -0.93 10.90
N ALA A 41 -7.07 -0.23 10.28
CA ALA A 41 -5.79 0.06 10.92
C ALA A 41 -5.95 1.02 12.12
N TYR A 42 -6.78 2.06 11.96
CA TYR A 42 -7.05 3.04 13.00
C TYR A 42 -7.87 2.44 14.15
N GLU A 43 -8.86 1.61 13.83
CA GLU A 43 -9.61 0.84 14.82
C GLU A 43 -8.69 -0.01 15.69
N ARG A 44 -7.84 -0.82 15.05
CA ARG A 44 -6.86 -1.67 15.75
C ARG A 44 -5.93 -0.85 16.64
N ASP A 45 -5.46 0.29 16.15
CA ASP A 45 -4.56 1.17 16.89
C ASP A 45 -5.24 1.76 18.14
N VAL A 46 -6.50 2.19 18.03
CA VAL A 46 -7.28 2.71 19.17
C VAL A 46 -7.64 1.59 20.14
N ARG A 47 -8.05 0.41 19.66
CA ARG A 47 -8.31 -0.76 20.52
C ARG A 47 -7.08 -1.13 21.35
N GLN A 48 -5.89 -1.14 20.75
CA GLN A 48 -4.65 -1.43 21.47
C GLN A 48 -4.31 -0.36 22.50
N PHE A 49 -4.63 0.90 22.24
CA PHE A 49 -4.46 1.97 23.21
C PHE A 49 -5.42 1.81 24.39
N LEU A 50 -6.70 1.54 24.12
CA LEU A 50 -7.71 1.34 25.18
C LEU A 50 -7.42 0.10 26.01
N ALA A 51 -6.98 -1.00 25.40
CA ALA A 51 -6.57 -2.21 26.11
C ALA A 51 -5.37 -1.95 27.04
N PHE A 52 -4.37 -1.20 26.57
CA PHE A 52 -3.26 -0.77 27.43
C PHE A 52 -3.74 0.09 28.61
N LEU A 53 -4.67 1.02 28.36
CA LEU A 53 -5.20 1.88 29.43
C LEU A 53 -6.00 1.10 30.46
N TRP A 54 -6.69 0.04 30.06
CA TRP A 54 -7.41 -0.83 31.00
C TRP A 54 -6.47 -1.42 32.04
N ASP A 55 -5.36 -2.00 31.60
CA ASP A 55 -4.34 -2.56 32.50
C ASP A 55 -3.61 -1.46 33.30
N HIS A 56 -3.35 -0.31 32.66
CA HIS A 56 -2.58 0.79 33.24
C HIS A 56 -3.36 1.60 34.31
N LEU A 57 -4.67 1.69 34.15
CA LEU A 57 -5.57 2.45 35.03
C LEU A 57 -6.39 1.53 35.97
N ASP A 58 -6.16 0.21 35.93
CA ASP A 58 -6.82 -0.82 36.72
C ASP A 58 -8.36 -0.74 36.61
N GLY A 59 -8.86 -0.68 35.37
CA GLY A 59 -10.31 -0.68 35.15
C GLY A 59 -10.76 -0.25 33.76
N ARG A 60 -12.07 -0.42 33.49
CA ARG A 60 -12.66 -0.08 32.20
C ARG A 60 -12.46 1.41 31.89
N VAL A 61 -11.99 1.66 30.67
CA VAL A 61 -11.74 3.03 30.21
C VAL A 61 -13.06 3.74 29.92
N THR A 62 -13.33 4.83 30.65
CA THR A 62 -14.49 5.73 30.48
C THR A 62 -14.07 7.01 29.76
N LEU A 63 -15.03 7.80 29.26
CA LEU A 63 -14.77 9.15 28.72
C LEU A 63 -14.17 10.08 29.80
N ALA A 64 -14.58 9.94 31.03
CA ALA A 64 -14.02 10.68 32.16
C ALA A 64 -12.56 10.28 32.43
N ALA A 65 -12.22 8.98 32.33
CA ALA A 65 -10.83 8.51 32.43
C ALA A 65 -9.96 9.07 31.28
N LEU A 66 -10.45 9.04 30.06
CA LEU A 66 -9.75 9.63 28.91
C LEU A 66 -9.46 11.12 29.09
N SER A 67 -10.40 11.89 29.67
CA SER A 67 -10.21 13.32 29.92
C SER A 67 -9.16 13.61 30.98
N ARG A 68 -8.92 12.67 31.92
CA ARG A 68 -7.94 12.80 33.00
C ARG A 68 -6.55 12.28 32.67
N LEU A 69 -6.36 11.70 31.49
CA LEU A 69 -5.06 11.19 31.05
C LEU A 69 -3.97 12.26 31.12
N LYS A 70 -2.80 11.85 31.60
CA LYS A 70 -1.61 12.68 31.66
C LYS A 70 -0.68 12.35 30.49
N PRO A 71 0.19 13.26 30.07
CA PRO A 71 1.21 12.96 29.06
C PRO A 71 2.10 11.76 29.42
N LEU A 72 2.24 11.44 30.72
CA LEU A 72 2.97 10.29 31.21
C LEU A 72 2.31 8.97 30.77
N ASP A 73 0.99 8.87 30.84
CA ASP A 73 0.25 7.67 30.46
C ASP A 73 0.42 7.35 28.95
N VAL A 74 0.39 8.40 28.13
CA VAL A 74 0.65 8.25 26.67
C VAL A 74 2.10 7.83 26.42
N ARG A 75 3.07 8.35 27.19
CA ARG A 75 4.47 7.92 27.09
C ARG A 75 4.65 6.48 27.55
N ALA A 76 3.98 6.05 28.62
CA ALA A 76 3.98 4.67 29.11
C ALA A 76 3.45 3.71 28.02
N PHE A 77 2.34 4.05 27.35
CA PHE A 77 1.85 3.31 26.20
C PHE A 77 2.92 3.18 25.09
N MET A 78 3.56 4.30 24.73
CA MET A 78 4.59 4.29 23.71
C MET A 78 5.79 3.41 24.09
N ALA A 79 6.18 3.44 25.38
CA ALA A 79 7.27 2.60 25.90
C ALA A 79 6.91 1.12 25.87
N ALA A 80 5.72 0.75 26.34
CA ALA A 80 5.21 -0.63 26.30
C ALA A 80 5.17 -1.17 24.85
N ARG A 81 4.70 -0.36 23.90
CA ARG A 81 4.67 -0.77 22.48
C ARG A 81 6.06 -0.96 21.88
N ARG A 82 7.04 -0.12 22.28
CA ARG A 82 8.45 -0.28 21.87
C ARG A 82 9.07 -1.54 22.45
N ALA A 83 8.85 -1.80 23.73
CA ALA A 83 9.32 -3.03 24.38
C ALA A 83 8.77 -4.29 23.68
N GLY A 84 7.53 -4.23 23.17
CA GLY A 84 6.91 -5.27 22.33
C GLY A 84 7.36 -5.25 20.86
N GLY A 85 8.47 -4.60 20.51
CA GLY A 85 9.05 -4.62 19.16
C GLY A 85 8.38 -3.71 18.12
N THR A 86 7.46 -2.82 18.53
CA THR A 86 6.79 -1.92 17.59
C THR A 86 7.76 -0.86 17.04
N SER A 87 7.90 -0.79 15.72
CA SER A 87 8.76 0.18 15.05
C SER A 87 8.29 1.62 15.29
N SER A 88 9.22 2.60 15.27
CA SER A 88 8.90 4.02 15.40
C SER A 88 7.87 4.50 14.36
N ARG A 89 7.91 3.97 13.13
CA ARG A 89 6.92 4.28 12.08
C ARG A 89 5.53 3.77 12.43
N SER A 90 5.43 2.54 12.92
CA SER A 90 4.17 1.95 13.37
C SER A 90 3.60 2.72 14.56
N LEU A 91 4.46 3.11 15.51
CA LEU A 91 4.06 3.91 16.66
C LEU A 91 3.53 5.30 16.27
N MET A 92 4.16 5.95 15.28
CA MET A 92 3.63 7.21 14.73
C MET A 92 2.23 7.04 14.14
N ARG A 93 1.99 5.96 13.39
CA ARG A 93 0.67 5.65 12.83
C ARG A 93 -0.35 5.42 13.95
N MET A 94 0.02 4.63 14.96
CA MET A 94 -0.84 4.39 16.14
C MET A 94 -1.25 5.69 16.81
N LEU A 95 -0.31 6.58 17.09
CA LEU A 95 -0.61 7.88 17.66
C LEU A 95 -1.49 8.75 16.75
N ALA A 96 -1.36 8.62 15.43
CA ALA A 96 -2.24 9.35 14.50
C ALA A 96 -3.69 8.83 14.59
N GLY A 97 -3.91 7.52 14.69
CA GLY A 97 -5.22 6.90 14.91
C GLY A 97 -5.84 7.35 16.24
N VAL A 98 -5.08 7.23 17.35
CA VAL A 98 -5.52 7.66 18.68
C VAL A 98 -5.85 9.16 18.72
N ARG A 99 -5.02 10.02 18.13
CA ARG A 99 -5.30 11.45 18.01
C ARG A 99 -6.52 11.76 17.14
N SER A 100 -6.77 10.97 16.12
CA SER A 100 -7.98 11.11 15.28
C SER A 100 -9.23 10.84 16.11
N PHE A 101 -9.22 9.77 16.90
CA PHE A 101 -10.33 9.41 17.78
C PHE A 101 -10.57 10.48 18.87
N THR A 102 -9.54 10.92 19.59
CA THR A 102 -9.69 11.90 20.66
C THR A 102 -10.12 13.26 20.14
N ARG A 103 -9.67 13.70 18.96
CA ARG A 103 -10.20 14.90 18.30
C ARG A 103 -11.68 14.77 17.90
N PHE A 104 -12.10 13.56 17.54
CA PHE A 104 -13.52 13.30 17.28
C PHE A 104 -14.34 13.46 18.57
N LEU A 105 -13.87 12.89 19.69
CA LEU A 105 -14.51 13.07 21.00
C LEU A 105 -14.59 14.55 21.40
N GLU A 106 -13.50 15.30 21.22
CA GLU A 106 -13.44 16.72 21.56
C GLU A 106 -14.41 17.55 20.72
N ARG A 107 -14.45 17.35 19.40
CA ARG A 107 -15.39 18.05 18.51
C ARG A 107 -16.86 17.78 18.82
N ASN A 108 -17.17 16.59 19.34
CA ASN A 108 -18.53 16.21 19.71
C ASN A 108 -18.84 16.52 21.18
N GLY A 109 -17.98 17.28 21.89
CA GLY A 109 -18.20 17.66 23.29
C GLY A 109 -18.19 16.49 24.28
N LYS A 110 -17.60 15.33 23.92
CA LYS A 110 -17.65 14.11 24.74
C LYS A 110 -16.49 14.02 25.74
N ALA A 111 -15.28 14.34 25.31
CA ALA A 111 -14.11 14.33 26.17
C ALA A 111 -13.01 15.23 25.58
N LYS A 112 -12.29 15.96 26.44
CA LYS A 112 -11.11 16.75 26.08
C LYS A 112 -9.86 16.02 26.54
N VAL A 113 -9.07 15.47 25.61
CA VAL A 113 -7.90 14.63 25.91
C VAL A 113 -6.61 15.40 25.61
N GLY A 114 -6.25 16.35 26.47
CA GLY A 114 -5.09 17.22 26.30
C GLY A 114 -3.72 16.49 26.32
N ALA A 115 -3.65 15.31 26.95
CA ALA A 115 -2.43 14.53 27.06
C ALA A 115 -1.77 14.19 25.72
N LEU A 116 -2.56 13.93 24.68
CA LEU A 116 -2.06 13.55 23.35
C LEU A 116 -1.43 14.71 22.57
N SER A 117 -1.85 15.96 22.83
CA SER A 117 -1.25 17.14 22.20
C SER A 117 0.11 17.47 22.80
N ALA A 118 0.33 17.17 24.08
CA ALA A 118 1.58 17.41 24.80
C ALA A 118 2.70 16.38 24.49
N VAL A 119 2.37 15.24 23.86
CA VAL A 119 3.37 14.21 23.50
C VAL A 119 3.88 14.42 22.08
N ARG A 120 5.18 14.66 21.95
CA ARG A 120 5.82 14.77 20.64
C ARG A 120 5.89 13.40 19.94
N THR A 121 5.59 13.40 18.66
CA THR A 121 5.77 12.21 17.81
C THR A 121 7.26 11.93 17.63
N PRO A 122 7.71 10.66 17.65
CA PRO A 122 9.09 10.33 17.35
C PRO A 122 9.52 10.93 16.00
N LYS A 123 10.65 11.64 15.97
CA LYS A 123 11.24 12.06 14.71
C LYS A 123 11.81 10.83 14.02
N LEU A 124 11.31 10.50 12.84
CA LEU A 124 11.93 9.54 11.95
C LEU A 124 12.94 10.27 11.08
N ALA A 125 14.17 9.82 11.06
CA ALA A 125 15.03 10.10 9.93
C ALA A 125 14.28 9.58 8.68
N LYS A 126 14.03 10.44 7.69
CA LYS A 126 13.53 10.01 6.39
C LYS A 126 14.77 9.63 5.57
N PRO A 127 15.21 8.36 5.57
CA PRO A 127 16.18 7.96 4.57
C PRO A 127 15.50 8.19 3.22
N LEU A 128 16.12 9.02 2.37
CA LEU A 128 15.69 9.11 0.98
C LEU A 128 15.74 7.70 0.42
N PRO A 129 14.63 7.16 -0.10
CA PRO A 129 14.66 5.86 -0.72
C PRO A 129 15.70 5.91 -1.84
N LYS A 130 16.78 5.14 -1.72
CA LYS A 130 17.74 5.02 -2.81
C LYS A 130 17.08 4.18 -3.91
N PRO A 131 16.98 4.68 -5.14
CA PRO A 131 16.53 3.87 -6.27
C PRO A 131 17.49 2.71 -6.45
N LEU A 132 16.99 1.59 -6.92
CA LEU A 132 17.83 0.47 -7.35
C LEU A 132 18.63 0.90 -8.58
N ALA A 133 19.86 0.43 -8.71
CA ALA A 133 20.60 0.62 -9.95
C ALA A 133 19.86 -0.04 -11.13
N ILE A 134 19.94 0.52 -12.33
CA ILE A 134 19.27 0.01 -13.53
C ILE A 134 19.54 -1.48 -13.77
N PRO A 135 20.80 -1.99 -13.69
CA PRO A 135 21.08 -3.41 -13.87
C PRO A 135 20.36 -4.27 -12.82
N ALA A 136 20.33 -3.85 -11.57
CA ALA A 136 19.64 -4.56 -10.49
C ALA A 136 18.12 -4.62 -10.71
N ALA A 137 17.51 -3.49 -11.10
CA ALA A 137 16.09 -3.44 -11.41
C ALA A 137 15.72 -4.31 -12.63
N LYS A 138 16.60 -4.40 -13.64
CA LYS A 138 16.43 -5.29 -14.78
C LYS A 138 16.50 -6.76 -14.36
N ARG A 139 17.49 -7.15 -13.56
CA ARG A 139 17.64 -8.54 -13.08
C ARG A 139 16.47 -9.01 -12.25
N ILE A 140 15.85 -8.16 -11.43
CA ILE A 140 14.66 -8.52 -10.63
C ILE A 140 13.49 -8.95 -11.49
N THR A 141 13.35 -8.41 -12.69
CA THR A 141 12.26 -8.73 -13.62
C THR A 141 12.64 -9.77 -14.66
N ASP A 142 13.81 -10.38 -14.54
CA ASP A 142 14.31 -11.42 -15.42
C ASP A 142 13.91 -12.80 -14.88
N THR A 143 13.32 -13.64 -15.72
CA THR A 143 12.95 -15.01 -15.38
C THR A 143 14.16 -15.90 -15.19
N ASP A 144 15.23 -15.69 -15.95
CA ASP A 144 16.44 -16.53 -15.93
C ASP A 144 17.18 -16.47 -14.58
N VAL A 145 17.07 -15.34 -13.89
CA VAL A 145 17.64 -15.18 -12.54
C VAL A 145 17.00 -16.12 -11.51
N ARG A 146 15.84 -16.67 -11.82
CA ARG A 146 15.09 -17.61 -10.97
C ARG A 146 15.25 -19.04 -11.40
N ALA A 147 16.00 -19.30 -12.48
CA ALA A 147 16.35 -20.64 -12.90
C ALA A 147 17.04 -21.38 -11.74
N GLY A 148 16.49 -22.52 -11.34
CA GLY A 148 16.98 -23.30 -10.19
C GLY A 148 16.25 -23.05 -8.87
N GLU A 149 15.30 -22.11 -8.77
CA GLU A 149 14.39 -22.07 -7.62
C GLU A 149 13.47 -23.30 -7.63
N ALA A 150 13.41 -24.03 -6.52
CA ALA A 150 12.52 -25.19 -6.35
C ALA A 150 11.04 -24.75 -6.20
N ARG A 151 10.50 -24.11 -7.24
CA ARG A 151 9.10 -23.69 -7.32
C ARG A 151 8.55 -23.95 -8.73
N GLU A 152 7.23 -24.11 -8.81
CA GLU A 152 6.52 -24.31 -10.06
C GLU A 152 6.83 -23.20 -11.07
N PRO A 153 7.12 -23.53 -12.35
CA PRO A 153 7.48 -22.56 -13.37
C PRO A 153 6.48 -21.41 -13.52
N TRP A 154 5.18 -21.70 -13.43
CA TRP A 154 4.14 -20.68 -13.51
C TRP A 154 4.18 -19.67 -12.36
N ILE A 155 4.62 -20.10 -11.15
CA ILE A 155 4.80 -19.19 -10.00
C ILE A 155 5.97 -18.24 -10.24
N LEU A 156 7.04 -18.73 -10.86
CA LEU A 156 8.20 -17.90 -11.21
C LEU A 156 7.84 -16.88 -12.29
N ALA A 157 7.12 -17.31 -13.32
CA ALA A 157 6.60 -16.43 -14.39
C ALA A 157 5.64 -15.38 -13.84
N ARG A 158 4.72 -15.78 -12.94
CA ARG A 158 3.82 -14.87 -12.24
C ARG A 158 4.57 -13.77 -11.49
N ASP A 159 5.53 -14.17 -10.67
CA ASP A 159 6.31 -13.25 -9.85
C ASP A 159 7.13 -12.30 -10.72
N ALA A 160 7.67 -12.79 -11.85
CA ALA A 160 8.35 -11.96 -12.85
C ALA A 160 7.41 -10.94 -13.49
N ALA A 161 6.23 -11.35 -13.93
CA ALA A 161 5.24 -10.48 -14.55
C ALA A 161 4.77 -9.37 -13.59
N VAL A 162 4.47 -9.72 -12.33
CA VAL A 162 4.10 -8.72 -11.31
C VAL A 162 5.22 -7.71 -11.10
N LEU A 163 6.46 -8.17 -10.88
CA LEU A 163 7.59 -7.27 -10.62
C LEU A 163 7.92 -6.42 -11.86
N ALA A 164 7.74 -6.96 -13.07
CA ALA A 164 7.87 -6.22 -14.30
C ALA A 164 6.83 -5.09 -14.43
N LEU A 165 5.59 -5.30 -14.02
CA LEU A 165 4.56 -4.24 -13.96
C LEU A 165 4.94 -3.14 -12.96
N LEU A 166 5.51 -3.50 -11.81
CA LEU A 166 5.93 -2.50 -10.81
C LEU A 166 7.09 -1.63 -11.30
N TYR A 167 8.06 -2.21 -12.02
CA TYR A 167 9.21 -1.48 -12.54
C TYR A 167 8.98 -0.94 -13.95
N GLY A 168 8.37 -1.73 -14.85
CA GLY A 168 8.17 -1.36 -16.25
C GLY A 168 7.04 -0.36 -16.46
N SER A 169 5.97 -0.44 -15.66
CA SER A 169 4.80 0.43 -15.76
C SER A 169 4.58 1.31 -14.52
N GLY A 170 5.46 1.22 -13.54
CA GLY A 170 5.40 2.02 -12.33
C GLY A 170 4.14 1.81 -11.48
N LEU A 171 3.48 0.66 -11.55
CA LEU A 171 2.27 0.39 -10.80
C LEU A 171 2.53 0.27 -9.29
N ARG A 172 1.53 0.62 -8.47
CA ARG A 172 1.49 0.19 -7.07
C ARG A 172 1.18 -1.31 -7.02
N ILE A 173 1.68 -2.01 -6.03
CA ILE A 173 1.39 -3.45 -5.85
C ILE A 173 -0.12 -3.74 -5.85
N SER A 174 -0.92 -2.87 -5.22
CA SER A 174 -2.38 -3.03 -5.20
C SER A 174 -3.03 -2.79 -6.56
N GLU A 175 -2.47 -1.91 -7.39
CA GLU A 175 -2.93 -1.66 -8.75
C GLU A 175 -2.59 -2.85 -9.65
N ALA A 176 -1.36 -3.36 -9.59
CA ALA A 176 -0.95 -4.54 -10.35
C ALA A 176 -1.78 -5.79 -10.00
N LEU A 177 -2.09 -6.00 -8.71
CA LEU A 177 -2.88 -7.15 -8.27
C LEU A 177 -4.40 -6.98 -8.45
N ALA A 178 -4.87 -5.80 -8.78
CA ALA A 178 -6.26 -5.52 -9.12
C ALA A 178 -6.56 -5.66 -10.62
N LEU A 179 -5.53 -5.86 -11.45
CA LEU A 179 -5.71 -6.07 -12.89
C LEU A 179 -6.51 -7.34 -13.14
N LYS A 180 -7.45 -7.25 -14.07
CA LYS A 180 -8.18 -8.38 -14.63
C LYS A 180 -7.38 -9.04 -15.76
N ARG A 181 -7.80 -10.23 -16.14
CA ARG A 181 -7.14 -10.97 -17.23
C ARG A 181 -7.15 -10.16 -18.54
N ASP A 182 -8.25 -9.48 -18.86
CA ASP A 182 -8.41 -8.71 -20.10
C ASP A 182 -7.85 -7.28 -20.04
N ASP A 183 -7.42 -6.80 -18.88
CA ASP A 183 -6.78 -5.48 -18.77
C ASP A 183 -5.40 -5.45 -19.44
N ILE A 184 -4.70 -6.60 -19.56
CA ILE A 184 -3.38 -6.66 -20.15
C ILE A 184 -3.50 -6.96 -21.66
N PRO A 185 -2.97 -6.07 -22.53
CA PRO A 185 -2.98 -6.31 -23.95
C PRO A 185 -2.12 -7.53 -24.31
N ALA A 186 -2.58 -8.31 -25.30
CA ALA A 186 -1.76 -9.35 -25.88
C ALA A 186 -0.50 -8.72 -26.52
N PRO A 187 0.65 -9.44 -26.51
CA PRO A 187 1.87 -8.95 -27.13
C PRO A 187 1.63 -8.46 -28.56
N GLY A 188 2.00 -7.21 -28.86
CA GLY A 188 1.78 -6.57 -30.16
C GLY A 188 0.37 -6.01 -30.42
N ARG A 189 -0.57 -6.14 -29.49
CA ARG A 189 -1.95 -5.64 -29.64
C ARG A 189 -2.28 -4.42 -28.77
N GLY A 190 -1.31 -3.67 -28.38
CA GLY A 190 -1.49 -2.46 -27.57
C GLY A 190 -0.36 -2.29 -26.58
N ASP A 191 -0.23 -1.08 -26.07
CA ASP A 191 0.84 -0.67 -25.18
C ASP A 191 0.35 0.16 -23.98
N VAL A 192 -0.95 0.16 -23.72
CA VAL A 192 -1.58 0.94 -22.64
C VAL A 192 -2.59 0.09 -21.87
N ILE A 193 -2.61 0.27 -20.56
CA ILE A 193 -3.62 -0.27 -19.66
C ILE A 193 -4.29 0.85 -18.86
N THR A 194 -5.53 0.65 -18.46
CA THR A 194 -6.23 1.53 -17.54
C THR A 194 -6.16 0.97 -16.13
N VAL A 195 -5.64 1.75 -15.18
CA VAL A 195 -5.58 1.35 -13.78
C VAL A 195 -6.37 2.29 -12.89
N THR A 196 -7.09 1.74 -11.92
CA THR A 196 -7.83 2.52 -10.93
C THR A 196 -7.01 2.67 -9.66
N GLY A 197 -6.69 3.91 -9.32
CA GLY A 197 -5.88 4.27 -8.17
C GLY A 197 -6.72 4.63 -6.92
N LYS A 198 -6.05 5.24 -5.94
CA LYS A 198 -6.69 5.73 -4.71
C LYS A 198 -7.77 6.77 -5.03
N GLY A 199 -8.96 6.61 -4.43
CA GLY A 199 -10.10 7.49 -4.65
C GLY A 199 -10.86 7.23 -5.94
N ASN A 200 -10.75 5.99 -6.47
CA ASN A 200 -11.42 5.54 -7.69
C ASN A 200 -11.06 6.36 -8.95
N LYS A 201 -9.86 6.95 -8.98
CA LYS A 201 -9.38 7.70 -10.13
C LYS A 201 -8.70 6.74 -11.11
N ALA A 202 -9.25 6.64 -12.33
CA ALA A 202 -8.64 5.89 -13.41
C ALA A 202 -7.53 6.73 -14.08
N ARG A 203 -6.48 6.03 -14.54
CA ARG A 203 -5.43 6.61 -15.38
C ARG A 203 -4.92 5.57 -16.37
N MET A 204 -4.46 6.04 -17.51
CA MET A 204 -3.77 5.23 -18.50
C MET A 204 -2.29 5.09 -18.14
N VAL A 205 -1.76 3.89 -18.31
CA VAL A 205 -0.37 3.57 -18.00
C VAL A 205 0.21 2.76 -19.15
N PRO A 206 1.39 3.15 -19.69
CA PRO A 206 2.03 2.38 -20.75
C PRO A 206 2.55 1.02 -20.24
N VAL A 207 2.49 0.03 -21.12
CA VAL A 207 2.99 -1.31 -20.90
C VAL A 207 4.03 -1.65 -21.97
N LEU A 208 5.27 -1.85 -21.55
CA LEU A 208 6.33 -2.29 -22.48
C LEU A 208 6.00 -3.66 -23.09
N ALA A 209 6.41 -3.88 -24.33
CA ALA A 209 6.25 -5.17 -25.01
C ALA A 209 6.83 -6.34 -24.18
N GLN A 210 7.93 -6.12 -23.47
CA GLN A 210 8.49 -7.13 -22.57
C GLN A 210 7.56 -7.44 -21.37
N VAL A 211 6.90 -6.44 -20.80
CA VAL A 211 5.95 -6.65 -19.70
C VAL A 211 4.74 -7.44 -20.16
N ALA A 212 4.21 -7.11 -21.35
CA ALA A 212 3.12 -7.86 -21.97
C ALA A 212 3.52 -9.33 -22.26
N ARG A 213 4.75 -9.57 -22.76
CA ARG A 213 5.28 -10.92 -22.96
C ARG A 213 5.37 -11.73 -21.68
N LEU A 214 5.92 -11.16 -20.59
CA LEU A 214 6.00 -11.84 -19.30
C LEU A 214 4.62 -12.15 -18.71
N ALA A 215 3.65 -11.27 -18.90
CA ALA A 215 2.28 -11.54 -18.50
C ALA A 215 1.64 -12.67 -19.33
N ALA A 216 1.87 -12.69 -20.64
CA ALA A 216 1.40 -13.75 -21.54
C ALA A 216 2.05 -15.11 -21.21
N GLU A 217 3.35 -15.13 -20.90
CA GLU A 217 4.06 -16.33 -20.45
C GLU A 217 3.46 -16.89 -19.16
N TYR A 218 3.22 -16.02 -18.18
CA TYR A 218 2.53 -16.43 -16.96
C TYR A 218 1.16 -17.02 -17.23
N VAL A 219 0.35 -16.38 -18.07
CA VAL A 219 -0.99 -16.87 -18.43
C VAL A 219 -0.93 -18.24 -19.10
N ALA A 220 0.03 -18.45 -20.00
CA ALA A 220 0.21 -19.73 -20.71
C ALA A 220 0.65 -20.86 -19.76
N LEU A 221 1.43 -20.57 -18.74
CA LEU A 221 1.94 -21.56 -17.77
C LEU A 221 0.99 -21.78 -16.58
N CYS A 222 0.05 -20.88 -16.33
CA CYS A 222 -0.84 -20.95 -15.17
C CYS A 222 -1.77 -22.16 -15.24
N PRO A 223 -1.79 -23.05 -14.22
CA PRO A 223 -2.64 -24.25 -14.25
C PRO A 223 -4.10 -23.95 -13.92
N TYR A 224 -4.42 -22.73 -13.54
CA TYR A 224 -5.76 -22.31 -13.19
C TYR A 224 -6.45 -21.58 -14.35
N ASP A 225 -7.76 -21.76 -14.48
CA ASP A 225 -8.57 -20.94 -15.37
C ASP A 225 -8.52 -19.46 -14.91
N LEU A 226 -8.25 -18.57 -15.86
CA LEU A 226 -8.17 -17.13 -15.66
C LEU A 226 -9.26 -16.46 -16.51
N PRO A 227 -10.49 -16.35 -16.00
CA PRO A 227 -11.59 -15.74 -16.74
C PRO A 227 -11.31 -14.26 -17.03
N ALA A 228 -11.81 -13.75 -18.14
CA ALA A 228 -11.58 -12.39 -18.66
C ALA A 228 -11.76 -11.31 -17.57
N GLU A 229 -12.85 -11.34 -16.86
CA GLU A 229 -13.20 -10.42 -15.79
C GLU A 229 -12.62 -10.80 -14.41
N GLY A 230 -11.92 -11.94 -14.34
CA GLY A 230 -11.27 -12.44 -13.13
C GLY A 230 -9.92 -11.80 -12.87
N PRO A 231 -9.35 -12.02 -11.67
CA PRO A 231 -8.03 -11.50 -11.33
C PRO A 231 -6.96 -12.09 -12.26
N LEU A 232 -6.12 -11.23 -12.85
CA LEU A 232 -5.00 -11.69 -13.68
C LEU A 232 -4.05 -12.57 -12.87
N PHE A 233 -3.71 -12.17 -11.64
CA PHE A 233 -2.72 -12.88 -10.82
C PHE A 233 -3.36 -13.69 -9.69
N VAL A 234 -3.06 -14.98 -9.68
CA VAL A 234 -3.58 -15.91 -8.67
C VAL A 234 -2.48 -16.47 -7.77
N GLY A 235 -2.88 -16.84 -6.56
CA GLY A 235 -2.04 -17.51 -5.58
C GLY A 235 -1.89 -19.00 -5.86
N ALA A 236 -1.03 -19.69 -5.12
CA ALA A 236 -0.77 -21.13 -5.29
C ALA A 236 -2.01 -22.04 -5.12
N ARG A 237 -3.12 -21.53 -4.64
CA ARG A 237 -4.40 -22.25 -4.48
C ARG A 237 -5.51 -21.70 -5.40
N GLY A 238 -5.16 -20.96 -6.45
CA GLY A 238 -6.09 -20.43 -7.45
C GLY A 238 -6.86 -19.18 -7.04
N GLY A 239 -6.85 -18.76 -5.77
CA GLY A 239 -7.49 -17.51 -5.34
C GLY A 239 -6.65 -16.26 -5.66
N PRO A 240 -7.18 -15.03 -5.51
CA PRO A 240 -6.48 -13.79 -5.80
C PRO A 240 -5.12 -13.69 -5.10
N LEU A 241 -4.10 -13.22 -5.80
CA LEU A 241 -2.74 -13.11 -5.27
C LEU A 241 -2.64 -12.05 -4.17
N SER A 242 -2.13 -12.46 -3.01
CA SER A 242 -1.92 -11.55 -1.89
C SER A 242 -0.65 -10.68 -2.07
N PRO A 243 -0.69 -9.38 -1.71
CA PRO A 243 0.49 -8.52 -1.68
C PRO A 243 1.66 -9.09 -0.85
N ARG A 244 1.35 -9.85 0.19
CA ARG A 244 2.36 -10.50 1.04
C ARG A 244 3.20 -11.51 0.27
N VAL A 245 2.59 -12.26 -0.63
CA VAL A 245 3.31 -13.25 -1.47
C VAL A 245 4.32 -12.53 -2.37
N VAL A 246 3.93 -11.42 -3.00
CA VAL A 246 4.84 -10.60 -3.84
C VAL A 246 5.99 -10.02 -3.01
N GLN A 247 5.70 -9.55 -1.78
CA GLN A 247 6.73 -9.06 -0.87
C GLN A 247 7.74 -10.15 -0.49
N LEU A 248 7.27 -11.39 -0.27
CA LEU A 248 8.13 -12.54 0.02
C LEU A 248 8.96 -12.95 -1.20
N ALA A 249 8.37 -12.96 -2.40
CA ALA A 249 9.10 -13.22 -3.64
C ALA A 249 10.24 -12.19 -3.83
N MET A 250 9.94 -10.90 -3.61
CA MET A 250 10.95 -9.84 -3.68
C MET A 250 12.04 -10.00 -2.60
N ALA A 251 11.68 -10.44 -1.38
CA ALA A 251 12.66 -10.68 -0.31
C ALA A 251 13.62 -11.83 -0.65
N ARG A 252 13.14 -12.90 -1.29
CA ARG A 252 13.98 -14.01 -1.79
C ARG A 252 14.95 -13.55 -2.87
N LEU A 253 14.43 -12.87 -3.89
CA LEU A 253 15.26 -12.29 -4.97
C LEU A 253 16.31 -11.34 -4.42
N ARG A 254 15.97 -10.53 -3.43
CA ARG A 254 16.90 -9.63 -2.76
C ARG A 254 18.09 -10.40 -2.17
N GLY A 255 17.83 -11.51 -1.48
CA GLY A 255 18.88 -12.40 -0.96
C GLY A 255 19.74 -13.00 -2.07
N ALA A 256 19.09 -13.58 -3.09
CA ALA A 256 19.78 -14.22 -4.22
C ALA A 256 20.64 -13.24 -5.05
N LEU A 257 20.24 -11.98 -5.16
CA LEU A 257 20.92 -10.96 -5.94
C LEU A 257 21.86 -10.06 -5.12
N GLY A 258 21.99 -10.28 -3.81
CA GLY A 258 22.78 -9.43 -2.92
C GLY A 258 22.28 -7.98 -2.84
N LEU A 259 20.96 -7.75 -2.97
CA LEU A 259 20.39 -6.41 -2.95
C LEU A 259 20.14 -5.92 -1.52
N PRO A 260 20.16 -4.59 -1.30
CA PRO A 260 19.93 -4.03 0.03
C PRO A 260 18.50 -4.31 0.53
N GLU A 261 18.31 -4.29 1.85
CA GLU A 261 17.00 -4.50 2.49
C GLU A 261 15.93 -3.49 2.04
N THR A 262 16.36 -2.33 1.54
CA THR A 262 15.49 -1.31 0.97
C THR A 262 14.90 -1.70 -0.38
N ALA A 263 15.40 -2.76 -1.02
CA ALA A 263 14.85 -3.31 -2.26
C ALA A 263 13.50 -4.00 -1.98
N THR A 264 12.41 -3.29 -2.21
CA THR A 264 11.02 -3.68 -1.97
C THR A 264 10.18 -3.48 -3.22
N PRO A 265 8.98 -4.05 -3.32
CA PRO A 265 8.07 -3.73 -4.43
C PRO A 265 7.83 -2.23 -4.60
N HIS A 266 7.80 -1.46 -3.52
CA HIS A 266 7.65 -0.01 -3.59
C HIS A 266 8.90 0.70 -4.15
N SER A 267 10.09 0.18 -3.84
CA SER A 267 11.33 0.75 -4.39
C SER A 267 11.47 0.52 -5.90
N LEU A 268 10.89 -0.54 -6.48
CA LEU A 268 10.81 -0.73 -7.93
C LEU A 268 10.06 0.40 -8.61
N ARG A 269 8.87 0.74 -8.09
CA ARG A 269 8.12 1.89 -8.60
C ARG A 269 8.86 3.21 -8.41
N HIS A 270 9.58 3.39 -7.29
CA HIS A 270 10.41 4.58 -7.09
C HIS A 270 11.57 4.62 -8.09
N SER A 271 12.21 3.46 -8.35
CA SER A 271 13.27 3.34 -9.36
C SER A 271 12.77 3.65 -10.76
N PHE A 272 11.55 3.20 -11.12
CA PHE A 272 10.89 3.59 -12.37
C PHE A 272 10.86 5.12 -12.51
N ALA A 273 10.29 5.84 -11.54
CA ALA A 273 10.19 7.29 -11.58
C ALA A 273 11.56 7.97 -11.70
N THR A 274 12.53 7.52 -10.89
CA THR A 274 13.87 8.13 -10.85
C THR A 274 14.65 7.85 -12.14
N HIS A 275 14.51 6.66 -12.71
CA HIS A 275 15.21 6.32 -13.96
C HIS A 275 14.63 7.05 -15.16
N LEU A 276 13.32 7.25 -15.23
CA LEU A 276 12.71 8.09 -16.27
C LEU A 276 13.21 9.54 -16.15
N LEU A 277 13.22 10.09 -14.93
CA LEU A 277 13.68 11.46 -14.69
C LEU A 277 15.16 11.62 -15.04
N ALA A 278 16.03 10.67 -14.67
CA ALA A 278 17.45 10.70 -14.94
C ALA A 278 17.79 10.63 -16.45
N ARG A 279 16.85 10.15 -17.27
CA ARG A 279 16.98 10.10 -18.74
C ARG A 279 16.29 11.28 -19.43
N GLY A 280 15.97 12.35 -18.71
CA GLY A 280 15.39 13.57 -19.28
C GLY A 280 13.87 13.54 -19.39
N GLY A 281 13.18 12.57 -18.78
CA GLY A 281 11.72 12.55 -18.74
C GLY A 281 11.18 13.76 -17.99
N ASP A 282 10.09 14.36 -18.51
CA ASP A 282 9.42 15.48 -17.85
C ASP A 282 8.82 15.07 -16.49
N LEU A 283 9.13 15.83 -15.46
CA LEU A 283 8.68 15.56 -14.09
C LEU A 283 7.14 15.51 -13.99
N ARG A 284 6.44 16.37 -14.73
CA ARG A 284 4.98 16.45 -14.71
C ARG A 284 4.37 15.22 -15.36
N ALA A 285 4.88 14.82 -16.53
CA ALA A 285 4.47 13.59 -17.21
C ALA A 285 4.69 12.35 -16.32
N ILE A 286 5.83 12.26 -15.63
CA ILE A 286 6.12 11.16 -14.69
C ILE A 286 5.17 11.17 -13.49
N GLN A 287 4.84 12.34 -12.94
CA GLN A 287 3.87 12.45 -11.84
C GLN A 287 2.46 12.02 -12.26
N GLU A 288 2.05 12.33 -13.46
CA GLU A 288 0.78 11.92 -14.06
C GLU A 288 0.75 10.39 -14.26
N LEU A 289 1.78 9.79 -14.86
CA LEU A 289 1.93 8.34 -14.99
C LEU A 289 1.84 7.62 -13.64
N LEU A 290 2.40 8.22 -12.60
CA LEU A 290 2.37 7.68 -11.25
C LEU A 290 1.04 7.92 -10.52
N GLY A 291 0.17 8.81 -10.98
CA GLY A 291 -1.08 9.16 -10.31
C GLY A 291 -0.83 9.79 -8.93
N HIS A 292 0.02 10.81 -8.86
CA HIS A 292 0.25 11.61 -7.66
C HIS A 292 -0.89 12.61 -7.45
N ALA A 293 -1.58 12.51 -6.33
CA ALA A 293 -2.83 13.22 -6.02
C ALA A 293 -2.70 14.72 -5.72
N SER A 294 -1.55 15.36 -5.94
CA SER A 294 -1.31 16.72 -5.44
C SER A 294 -1.55 17.86 -6.45
N LEU A 295 -2.10 17.59 -7.62
CA LEU A 295 -2.60 18.64 -8.50
C LEU A 295 -4.05 18.32 -8.85
N SER A 296 -4.94 19.18 -8.34
CA SER A 296 -6.37 19.15 -8.63
C SER A 296 -6.58 19.36 -10.13
N THR A 297 -7.10 18.39 -10.80
CA THR A 297 -8.14 18.52 -11.83
C THR A 297 -8.36 17.14 -12.45
N THR A 298 -9.62 16.76 -12.55
CA THR A 298 -10.11 15.68 -13.41
C THR A 298 -9.95 16.19 -14.85
N GLN A 299 -8.71 16.15 -15.39
CA GLN A 299 -8.53 16.33 -16.82
C GLN A 299 -8.85 14.98 -17.48
N LEU A 300 -9.90 14.96 -18.29
CA LEU A 300 -10.07 13.93 -19.31
C LEU A 300 -8.80 13.95 -20.17
N TYR A 301 -8.04 12.86 -20.16
CA TYR A 301 -6.90 12.71 -21.04
C TYR A 301 -7.42 12.74 -22.50
N THR A 302 -6.92 13.69 -23.26
CA THR A 302 -7.13 13.67 -24.71
C THR A 302 -6.18 12.65 -25.33
N ALA A 303 -6.50 12.16 -26.53
CA ALA A 303 -5.62 11.24 -27.26
C ALA A 303 -4.20 11.82 -27.44
N VAL A 304 -4.09 13.13 -27.63
CA VAL A 304 -2.82 13.87 -27.77
C VAL A 304 -1.98 13.83 -26.49
N ASP A 305 -2.60 13.95 -25.30
CA ASP A 305 -1.87 13.86 -24.04
C ASP A 305 -1.32 12.45 -23.80
N THR A 306 -2.07 11.43 -24.22
CA THR A 306 -1.67 10.02 -24.11
C THR A 306 -0.48 9.70 -25.01
N GLU A 307 -0.48 10.18 -26.25
CA GLU A 307 0.60 9.96 -27.21
C GLU A 307 1.91 10.61 -26.74
N ARG A 308 1.85 11.82 -26.23
CA ARG A 308 2.99 12.53 -25.63
C ARG A 308 3.55 11.78 -24.41
N LEU A 309 2.70 11.25 -23.54
CA LEU A 309 3.13 10.45 -22.39
C LEU A 309 3.82 9.14 -22.82
N LEU A 310 3.30 8.50 -23.85
CA LEU A 310 3.90 7.28 -24.44
C LEU A 310 5.25 7.58 -25.09
N GLU A 311 5.37 8.69 -25.78
CA GLU A 311 6.64 9.13 -26.40
C GLU A 311 7.72 9.38 -25.35
N VAL A 312 7.41 10.19 -24.31
CA VAL A 312 8.33 10.40 -23.18
C VAL A 312 8.74 9.09 -22.54
N TYR A 313 7.78 8.18 -22.34
CA TYR A 313 8.04 6.88 -21.74
C TYR A 313 8.94 6.01 -22.63
N ARG A 314 8.65 5.88 -23.93
CA ARG A 314 9.46 5.09 -24.88
C ARG A 314 10.88 5.61 -24.96
N ASN A 315 11.07 6.94 -24.99
CA ASN A 315 12.38 7.56 -25.12
C ASN A 315 13.22 7.50 -23.83
N THR A 316 12.59 7.37 -22.66
CA THR A 316 13.29 7.51 -21.38
C THR A 316 13.31 6.23 -20.52
N HIS A 317 12.47 5.22 -20.80
CA HIS A 317 12.47 4.02 -19.98
C HIS A 317 13.68 3.11 -20.30
N PRO A 318 14.43 2.60 -19.30
CA PRO A 318 15.64 1.79 -19.50
C PRO A 318 15.42 0.47 -20.23
N ARG A 319 14.16 0.04 -20.42
CA ARG A 319 13.75 -1.21 -21.10
C ARG A 319 12.88 -0.95 -22.34
N ALA A 320 12.66 0.30 -22.69
CA ALA A 320 11.99 0.63 -23.95
C ALA A 320 12.91 0.40 -25.15
#